data_7774205302a12f217fe1ee3e99aa180a
#
_entry.id   7774205302a12f217fe1ee3e99aa180a
#
_cell.length_a   1.000
_cell.length_b   1.000
_cell.length_c   1.000
_cell.angle_alpha   90.00
_cell.angle_beta   90.00
_cell.angle_gamma   90.00
#
_symmetry.space_group_name_H-M   'P 1'
#
loop_
_entity.id
_entity.type
_entity.pdbx_description
1 polymer ?
#
loop_
_entity_poly.entity_id
_entity_poly.type
_entity_poly.pdbx_seq_one_letter_code
_entity_poly.pdbx_strand_id
1 'polypeptide(L)'
;MKKEYNLSQIDEIAEAILAESEHKIIAFHGEMGVGKTTLIKVLAKQLGVNELTSSPTFSIVNEYHAPNDILYHFDCYRIENEEEAYDIGIEDYLYSDAWCFIEWPEHIENLLPEDITKVTIDKINEKLRSIHLKN
;
A
#
# COMPACT_ATOMS: atom_id res chain seq x y z
N MET A 1 -6.74 14.52 -1.99
CA MET A 1 -6.92 14.61 -0.52
C MET A 1 -5.61 15.01 0.13
N LYS A 2 -5.70 15.89 1.10
CA LYS A 2 -4.53 16.28 1.90
C LYS A 2 -5.01 16.54 3.33
N LYS A 3 -4.48 15.78 4.29
CA LYS A 3 -4.92 15.85 5.69
C LYS A 3 -3.77 15.60 6.65
N GLU A 4 -3.93 16.07 7.89
CA GLU A 4 -3.09 15.68 9.01
C GLU A 4 -3.88 14.71 9.88
N TYR A 5 -3.21 13.74 10.50
CA TYR A 5 -3.87 12.75 11.34
C TYR A 5 -2.93 12.19 12.41
N ASN A 6 -3.54 11.73 13.50
CA ASN A 6 -2.84 10.94 14.51
C ASN A 6 -3.34 9.49 14.45
N LEU A 7 -2.73 8.60 15.22
CA LEU A 7 -3.05 7.18 15.19
C LEU A 7 -4.54 6.89 15.51
N SER A 8 -5.17 7.69 16.36
CA SER A 8 -6.59 7.49 16.68
C SER A 8 -7.52 7.79 15.50
N GLN A 9 -7.05 8.47 14.49
CA GLN A 9 -7.81 8.84 13.30
C GLN A 9 -7.51 7.96 12.08
N ILE A 10 -6.67 6.92 12.26
CA ILE A 10 -6.21 6.11 11.14
C ILE A 10 -7.36 5.39 10.40
N ASP A 11 -8.40 5.00 11.12
CA ASP A 11 -9.56 4.35 10.49
C ASP A 11 -10.29 5.31 9.54
N GLU A 12 -10.43 6.56 9.93
CA GLU A 12 -11.05 7.60 9.08
C GLU A 12 -10.20 7.87 7.84
N ILE A 13 -8.89 7.89 8.02
CA ILE A 13 -7.95 8.09 6.90
C ILE A 13 -8.02 6.94 5.92
N ALA A 14 -8.04 5.71 6.42
CA ALA A 14 -8.16 4.53 5.56
C ALA A 14 -9.49 4.54 4.78
N GLU A 15 -10.58 4.87 5.43
CA GLU A 15 -11.88 5.00 4.78
C GLU A 15 -11.85 6.06 3.67
N ALA A 16 -11.24 7.21 3.93
CA ALA A 16 -11.11 8.27 2.94
C ALA A 16 -10.25 7.84 1.73
N ILE A 17 -9.18 7.10 1.96
CA ILE A 17 -8.34 6.58 0.88
C ILE A 17 -9.13 5.66 -0.03
N LEU A 18 -9.88 4.71 0.55
CA LEU A 18 -10.70 3.79 -0.24
C LEU A 18 -11.80 4.49 -1.01
N ALA A 19 -12.38 5.55 -0.43
CA ALA A 19 -13.44 6.32 -1.07
C ALA A 19 -12.92 7.21 -2.19
N GLU A 20 -11.74 7.81 -2.03
CA GLU A 20 -11.21 8.80 -2.98
C GLU A 20 -10.27 8.21 -4.03
N SER A 21 -9.76 7.00 -3.81
CA SER A 21 -8.89 6.35 -4.79
C SER A 21 -9.69 5.97 -6.03
N GLU A 22 -9.23 6.40 -7.19
CA GLU A 22 -9.82 6.06 -8.49
C GLU A 22 -9.24 4.76 -9.05
N HIS A 23 -8.19 4.23 -8.42
CA HIS A 23 -7.48 3.04 -8.89
C HIS A 23 -7.33 2.03 -7.76
N LYS A 24 -7.24 0.75 -8.12
CA LYS A 24 -7.02 -0.32 -7.15
C LYS A 24 -5.54 -0.54 -6.84
N ILE A 25 -4.65 0.00 -7.65
CA ILE A 25 -3.22 0.00 -7.37
C ILE A 25 -2.90 1.28 -6.60
N ILE A 26 -2.42 1.14 -5.37
CA ILE A 26 -2.06 2.27 -4.53
C ILE A 26 -0.60 2.12 -4.11
N ALA A 27 0.21 3.11 -4.50
CA ALA A 27 1.62 3.18 -4.14
C ALA A 27 1.78 4.08 -2.92
N PHE A 28 2.45 3.56 -1.89
CA PHE A 28 2.65 4.26 -0.63
C PHE A 28 4.09 4.74 -0.52
N HIS A 29 4.26 6.05 -0.47
CA HIS A 29 5.55 6.71 -0.30
C HIS A 29 5.70 7.24 1.12
N GLY A 30 6.88 7.14 1.67
CA GLY A 30 7.19 7.66 3.00
C GLY A 30 8.42 6.97 3.56
N GLU A 31 9.07 7.63 4.52
CA GLU A 31 10.25 7.10 5.16
C GLU A 31 9.95 5.86 6.01
N MET A 32 10.99 5.11 6.34
CA MET A 32 10.89 3.96 7.23
C MET A 32 10.28 4.39 8.57
N GLY A 33 9.32 3.62 9.06
CA GLY A 33 8.69 3.88 10.35
C GLY A 33 7.64 4.98 10.36
N VAL A 34 7.27 5.53 9.20
CA VAL A 34 6.27 6.60 9.12
C VAL A 34 4.84 6.09 9.33
N GLY A 35 4.60 4.78 9.18
CA GLY A 35 3.29 4.17 9.39
C GLY A 35 2.62 3.62 8.14
N LYS A 36 3.37 3.38 7.06
CA LYS A 36 2.83 2.82 5.82
C LYS A 36 2.20 1.44 6.05
N THR A 37 2.94 0.53 6.66
CA THR A 37 2.46 -0.84 6.93
C THR A 37 1.24 -0.83 7.84
N THR A 38 1.24 0.02 8.86
CA THR A 38 0.11 0.15 9.78
C THR A 38 -1.15 0.60 9.03
N LEU A 39 -1.03 1.58 8.16
CA LEU A 39 -2.14 2.07 7.35
C LEU A 39 -2.66 0.98 6.40
N ILE A 40 -1.75 0.25 5.75
CA ILE A 40 -2.12 -0.83 4.83
C ILE A 40 -2.90 -1.92 5.56
N LYS A 41 -2.51 -2.28 6.78
CA LYS A 41 -3.26 -3.26 7.58
C LYS A 41 -4.67 -2.79 7.90
N VAL A 42 -4.85 -1.51 8.18
CA VAL A 42 -6.18 -0.95 8.42
C VAL A 42 -7.02 -0.96 7.13
N LEU A 43 -6.42 -0.59 6.00
CA LEU A 43 -7.09 -0.66 4.70
C LEU A 43 -7.54 -2.09 4.37
N ALA A 44 -6.68 -3.07 4.60
CA ALA A 44 -7.00 -4.48 4.37
C ALA A 44 -8.17 -4.92 5.24
N LYS A 45 -8.17 -4.53 6.51
CA LYS A 45 -9.26 -4.85 7.43
C LYS A 45 -10.58 -4.26 6.97
N GLN A 46 -10.58 -3.02 6.49
CA GLN A 46 -11.79 -2.36 5.98
C GLN A 46 -12.31 -3.02 4.70
N LEU A 47 -11.43 -3.63 3.92
CA LEU A 47 -11.82 -4.40 2.73
C LEU A 47 -12.38 -5.78 3.09
N GLY A 48 -12.33 -6.17 4.36
CA GLY A 48 -12.91 -7.43 4.84
C GLY A 48 -11.92 -8.55 5.06
N VAL A 49 -10.63 -8.27 5.06
CA VAL A 49 -9.60 -9.26 5.37
C VAL A 49 -9.65 -9.56 6.87
N ASN A 50 -9.97 -10.79 7.24
CA ASN A 50 -10.13 -11.19 8.64
C ASN A 50 -8.83 -11.64 9.30
N GLU A 51 -7.90 -12.16 8.54
CA GLU A 51 -6.63 -12.63 9.06
C GLU A 51 -5.47 -11.89 8.40
N LEU A 52 -4.87 -10.99 9.16
CA LEU A 52 -3.63 -10.36 8.78
C LEU A 52 -2.50 -11.15 9.43
N THR A 53 -2.04 -12.17 8.73
CA THR A 53 -0.84 -12.86 9.18
C THR A 53 0.34 -11.90 9.05
N SER A 54 1.22 -11.92 10.04
CA SER A 54 2.48 -11.20 9.93
C SER A 54 3.20 -11.68 8.67
N SER A 55 3.58 -10.77 7.81
CA SER A 55 4.31 -11.08 6.60
C SER A 55 5.53 -11.95 6.93
N PRO A 56 5.71 -13.08 6.25
CA PRO A 56 7.00 -13.76 6.32
C PRO A 56 8.07 -12.76 5.92
N THR A 57 9.13 -12.69 6.69
CA THR A 57 10.20 -11.70 6.55
C THR A 57 10.87 -11.72 5.17
N PHE A 58 10.57 -12.72 4.34
CA PHE A 58 11.23 -12.95 3.07
C PHE A 58 10.32 -12.85 1.83
N SER A 59 9.02 -12.64 2.03
CA SER A 59 8.09 -12.51 0.91
C SER A 59 7.98 -11.07 0.46
N ILE A 60 8.13 -10.85 -0.83
CA ILE A 60 7.91 -9.54 -1.45
C ILE A 60 6.40 -9.26 -1.55
N VAL A 61 5.62 -10.30 -1.83
CA VAL A 61 4.17 -10.17 -1.98
C VAL A 61 3.42 -11.07 -1.01
N ASN A 62 2.37 -10.52 -0.40
CA ASN A 62 1.44 -11.26 0.43
C ASN A 62 0.05 -11.18 -0.18
N GLU A 63 -0.64 -12.33 -0.27
CA GLU A 63 -1.99 -12.41 -0.78
C GLU A 63 -2.96 -12.54 0.38
N TYR A 64 -3.95 -11.65 0.42
CA TYR A 64 -5.01 -11.70 1.43
C TYR A 64 -6.36 -11.87 0.73
N HIS A 65 -7.24 -12.65 1.35
CA HIS A 65 -8.57 -12.90 0.83
C HIS A 65 -9.63 -12.21 1.67
N ALA A 66 -10.46 -11.44 1.01
CA ALA A 66 -11.67 -10.83 1.56
C ALA A 66 -12.88 -11.53 0.93
N PRO A 67 -14.10 -11.40 1.50
CA PRO A 67 -15.27 -12.09 0.96
C PRO A 67 -15.55 -11.85 -0.52
N ASN A 68 -15.26 -10.65 -1.01
CA ASN A 68 -15.55 -10.27 -2.39
C ASN A 68 -14.32 -9.79 -3.16
N ASP A 69 -13.14 -9.80 -2.54
CA ASP A 69 -11.94 -9.22 -3.15
C ASP A 69 -10.69 -10.02 -2.80
N ILE A 70 -9.68 -9.85 -3.63
CA ILE A 70 -8.32 -10.28 -3.34
C ILE A 70 -7.48 -9.02 -3.18
N LEU A 71 -6.57 -9.04 -2.23
CA LEU A 71 -5.65 -7.95 -1.97
C LEU A 71 -4.22 -8.47 -2.02
N TYR A 72 -3.39 -7.83 -2.82
CA TYR A 72 -1.95 -8.08 -2.84
C TYR A 72 -1.22 -6.94 -2.15
N HIS A 73 -0.39 -7.27 -1.17
CA HIS A 73 0.45 -6.32 -0.46
C HIS A 73 1.90 -6.58 -0.83
N PHE A 74 2.54 -5.61 -1.47
CA PHE A 74 3.94 -5.68 -1.90
C PHE A 74 4.80 -4.85 -0.96
N ASP A 75 5.88 -5.45 -0.46
CA ASP A 75 6.92 -4.73 0.24
C ASP A 75 8.19 -4.83 -0.61
N CYS A 76 8.54 -3.76 -1.28
CA CYS A 76 9.67 -3.71 -2.21
C CYS A 76 10.94 -3.16 -1.58
N TYR A 77 10.98 -3.03 -0.26
CA TYR A 77 12.13 -2.43 0.44
C TYR A 77 13.45 -3.12 0.09
N ARG A 78 13.46 -4.45 0.04
CA ARG A 78 14.66 -5.24 -0.20
C ARG A 78 15.00 -5.48 -1.67
N ILE A 79 14.15 -5.01 -2.58
CA ILE A 79 14.41 -5.14 -4.01
C ILE A 79 15.57 -4.22 -4.37
N GLU A 80 16.65 -4.80 -4.92
CA GLU A 80 17.83 -4.05 -5.34
C GLU A 80 17.74 -3.59 -6.79
N ASN A 81 17.03 -4.35 -7.63
CA ASN A 81 16.81 -4.00 -9.03
C ASN A 81 15.44 -4.51 -9.50
N GLU A 82 14.93 -3.91 -10.56
CA GLU A 82 13.60 -4.22 -11.06
C GLU A 82 13.46 -5.61 -11.66
N GLU A 83 14.57 -6.23 -12.08
CA GLU A 83 14.57 -7.59 -12.59
C GLU A 83 14.10 -8.60 -11.56
N GLU A 84 14.43 -8.40 -10.28
CA GLU A 84 13.94 -9.24 -9.19
C GLU A 84 12.43 -9.24 -9.10
N ALA A 85 11.78 -8.07 -9.24
CA ALA A 85 10.34 -7.95 -9.23
C ALA A 85 9.72 -8.55 -10.49
N TYR A 86 10.34 -8.34 -11.63
CA TYR A 86 9.89 -8.92 -12.89
C TYR A 86 9.90 -10.46 -12.81
N ASP A 87 10.95 -11.03 -12.24
CA ASP A 87 11.13 -12.48 -12.14
C ASP A 87 10.07 -13.16 -11.26
N ILE A 88 9.53 -12.46 -10.26
CA ILE A 88 8.42 -13.01 -9.45
C ILE A 88 7.06 -12.84 -10.11
N GLY A 89 7.00 -12.22 -11.30
CA GLY A 89 5.76 -12.02 -12.03
C GLY A 89 4.91 -10.87 -11.51
N ILE A 90 5.53 -9.80 -11.02
CA ILE A 90 4.80 -8.67 -10.40
C ILE A 90 3.74 -8.09 -11.34
N GLU A 91 4.00 -8.08 -12.65
CA GLU A 91 3.07 -7.54 -13.64
C GLU A 91 1.75 -8.30 -13.67
N ASP A 92 1.78 -9.64 -13.47
CA ASP A 92 0.56 -10.45 -13.42
C ASP A 92 -0.34 -10.03 -12.27
N TYR A 93 0.25 -9.66 -11.13
CA TYR A 93 -0.51 -9.16 -9.98
C TYR A 93 -1.07 -7.78 -10.26
N LEU A 94 -0.26 -6.88 -10.82
CA LEU A 94 -0.65 -5.49 -11.08
C LEU A 94 -1.79 -5.38 -12.10
N TYR A 95 -1.84 -6.28 -13.07
CA TYR A 95 -2.86 -6.28 -14.11
C TYR A 95 -4.02 -7.25 -13.83
N SER A 96 -4.11 -7.79 -12.61
CA SER A 96 -5.14 -8.77 -12.23
C SER A 96 -6.50 -8.15 -11.88
N ASP A 97 -6.61 -6.83 -11.82
CA ASP A 97 -7.78 -6.08 -11.35
C ASP A 97 -8.08 -6.29 -9.84
N ALA A 98 -7.13 -6.83 -9.09
CA ALA A 98 -7.21 -6.91 -7.64
C ALA A 98 -6.65 -5.64 -7.00
N TRP A 99 -6.96 -5.42 -5.71
CA TRP A 99 -6.30 -4.37 -4.95
C TRP A 99 -4.82 -4.70 -4.80
N CYS A 100 -3.96 -3.72 -5.09
CA CYS A 100 -2.52 -3.86 -4.94
C CYS A 100 -2.00 -2.67 -4.14
N PHE A 101 -1.50 -2.95 -2.94
CA PHE A 101 -0.89 -1.95 -2.07
C PHE A 101 0.62 -2.15 -2.07
N ILE A 102 1.36 -1.13 -2.47
CA ILE A 102 2.80 -1.23 -2.73
C ILE A 102 3.57 -0.29 -1.81
N GLU A 103 4.47 -0.87 -0.98
CA GLU A 103 5.44 -0.10 -0.21
C GLU A 103 6.76 -0.05 -0.97
N TRP A 104 7.46 1.06 -0.87
CA TRP A 104 8.72 1.31 -1.57
C TRP A 104 8.56 1.19 -3.09
N PRO A 105 7.55 1.88 -3.67
CA PRO A 105 7.29 1.76 -5.12
C PRO A 105 8.41 2.31 -5.98
N GLU A 106 9.27 3.18 -5.44
CA GLU A 106 10.43 3.72 -6.13
C GLU A 106 11.41 2.64 -6.58
N HIS A 107 11.42 1.46 -5.90
CA HIS A 107 12.28 0.35 -6.27
C HIS A 107 11.78 -0.42 -7.50
N ILE A 108 10.53 -0.19 -7.91
CA ILE A 108 9.93 -0.85 -9.09
C ILE A 108 9.22 0.14 -10.00
N GLU A 109 9.66 1.39 -10.00
CA GLU A 109 8.98 2.50 -10.68
C GLU A 109 8.66 2.22 -12.16
N ASN A 110 9.59 1.63 -12.89
CA ASN A 110 9.40 1.36 -14.32
C ASN A 110 8.43 0.20 -14.61
N LEU A 111 8.08 -0.59 -13.60
CA LEU A 111 7.14 -1.69 -13.74
C LEU A 111 5.71 -1.28 -13.39
N LEU A 112 5.53 -0.11 -12.79
CA LEU A 112 4.21 0.36 -12.38
C LEU A 112 3.42 0.91 -13.56
N PRO A 113 2.10 0.60 -13.64
CA PRO A 113 1.23 1.26 -14.61
C PRO A 113 1.16 2.77 -14.35
N GLU A 114 0.74 3.53 -15.36
CA GLU A 114 0.55 4.98 -15.20
C GLU A 114 -0.70 5.29 -14.37
N ASP A 115 -1.73 4.46 -14.48
CA ASP A 115 -3.01 4.67 -13.82
C ASP A 115 -2.99 4.06 -12.42
N ILE A 116 -2.35 4.73 -11.48
CA ILE A 116 -2.27 4.32 -10.09
C ILE A 116 -2.55 5.50 -9.17
N THR A 117 -3.01 5.19 -7.96
CA THR A 117 -3.15 6.18 -6.90
C THR A 117 -1.86 6.22 -6.09
N LYS A 118 -1.40 7.42 -5.78
CA LYS A 118 -0.19 7.63 -4.96
C LYS A 118 -0.58 8.22 -3.63
N VAL A 119 -0.10 7.61 -2.56
CA VAL A 119 -0.30 8.10 -1.19
C VAL A 119 1.07 8.39 -0.60
N THR A 120 1.26 9.61 -0.13
CA THR A 120 2.51 10.04 0.52
C THR A 120 2.22 10.35 1.98
N ILE A 121 3.02 9.76 2.88
CA ILE A 121 2.91 10.00 4.31
C ILE A 121 4.19 10.64 4.80
N ASP A 122 4.05 11.78 5.49
CA ASP A 122 5.16 12.49 6.09
C ASP A 122 4.97 12.60 7.59
N LYS A 123 6.07 12.49 8.33
CA LYS A 123 6.07 12.66 9.78
C LYS A 123 6.17 14.15 10.11
N ILE A 124 5.18 14.68 10.83
CA ILE A 124 5.22 16.05 11.33
C ILE A 124 5.89 16.07 12.71
N ASN A 125 5.47 15.16 13.60
CA ASN A 125 6.09 14.94 14.92
C ASN A 125 5.76 13.52 15.37
N GLU A 126 6.10 13.17 16.61
CA GLU A 126 5.90 11.79 17.12
C GLU A 126 4.47 11.32 17.04
N LYS A 127 3.49 12.22 17.16
CA LYS A 127 2.06 11.88 17.22
C LYS A 127 1.30 12.22 15.95
N LEU A 128 1.87 13.04 15.06
CA LEU A 128 1.16 13.62 13.93
C LEU A 128 1.83 13.27 12.60
N ARG A 129 0.99 12.90 11.64
CA ARG A 129 1.40 12.61 10.26
C ARG A 129 0.60 13.48 9.30
N SER A 130 1.19 13.79 8.16
CA SER A 130 0.43 14.33 7.04
C SER A 130 0.30 13.26 5.97
N ILE A 131 -0.81 13.29 5.25
CA ILE A 131 -1.07 12.37 4.16
C ILE A 131 -1.58 13.13 2.94
N HIS A 132 -1.09 12.74 1.78
CA HIS A 132 -1.49 13.31 0.50
C HIS A 132 -1.83 12.18 -0.47
N LEU A 133 -3.03 12.21 -1.03
CA LEU A 133 -3.48 11.25 -2.04
C LEU A 133 -3.59 11.96 -3.38
N LYS A 134 -3.02 11.35 -4.40
CA LYS A 134 -3.09 11.82 -5.79
C LYS A 134 -3.40 10.64 -6.71
N ASN A 135 -4.50 10.77 -7.44
CA ASN A 135 -4.88 9.76 -8.47
C ASN A 135 -4.10 9.92 -9.77
#